data_781e8cb3de091dadcc174739eb0269e3
#
_entry.id   781e8cb3de091dadcc174739eb0269e3
#
_cell.length_a   1.000
_cell.length_b   1.000
_cell.length_c   1.000
_cell.angle_alpha   90.00
_cell.angle_beta   90.00
_cell.angle_gamma   90.00
#
_symmetry.space_group_name_H-M   'P 1'
#
loop_
_entity.id
_entity.type
_entity.pdbx_description
1 polymer ?
#
loop_
_entity_poly.entity_id
_entity_poly.type
_entity_poly.pdbx_seq_one_letter_code
_entity_poly.pdbx_strand_id
1 'polypeptide(L)'
;MAYANTPRISMHCRSTMTRLFAATALSAAAAAPAWAQQPAAISDDIVRLGLILDMSGVYADVTGKGSATAAQMAIDDFGGTVLGKKIDLMVVDHQNKADIAAAKAREWYDTQKVDAIMDVAGSAPALAVLEVAREKKKIVVFSGPGTERITNDLCSPYSVHYTYDTWSLANTTARATVEKGGKSWYFLTADYAFGHTLQASATEVVKANGGTVLGAARHPLGSSDFASYLLQAQASKAQVVGLANAGGDTVNAIKAASEFGLTKGGQKMAGLLLYINDIHAIGLDAAAGLTLTEAFYWDMNDQTRAWSQRYYDKLKKMPNMSQAGTYSSVMHYLKAVQAAGTDAPDAVMKQMKATPINDFFATNGRIREDGRMVHDMYLFEVKQPSESKRPWDYYKLVATLPGDQAFMPLSKSTCPLVKK
;
A
#
# COMPACT_ATOMS: atom_id res chain seq x y z
N MET A 1 -55.61 -41.33 60.50
CA MET A 1 -56.82 -40.75 61.07
C MET A 1 -57.44 -39.91 59.98
N ALA A 2 -58.41 -40.39 59.34
CA ALA A 2 -59.84 -40.25 59.49
C ALA A 2 -60.36 -39.07 58.69
N TYR A 3 -61.03 -39.31 57.68
CA TYR A 3 -62.43 -39.44 57.24
C TYR A 3 -62.89 -38.21 56.51
N ALA A 4 -63.19 -38.27 55.22
CA ALA A 4 -64.50 -38.65 54.59
C ALA A 4 -65.61 -37.59 54.85
N ASN A 5 -66.14 -37.05 53.74
CA ASN A 5 -67.50 -37.33 53.31
C ASN A 5 -67.97 -36.47 52.15
N THR A 6 -68.45 -37.11 51.16
CA THR A 6 -69.47 -36.66 50.19
C THR A 6 -70.87 -36.63 50.81
N PRO A 7 -71.86 -35.91 50.28
CA PRO A 7 -72.86 -36.58 49.48
C PRO A 7 -73.42 -35.84 48.24
N ARG A 8 -74.03 -36.69 47.43
CA ARG A 8 -74.86 -36.50 46.25
C ARG A 8 -76.15 -35.72 46.50
N ILE A 9 -76.72 -35.24 45.38
CA ILE A 9 -78.13 -35.36 44.88
C ILE A 9 -78.43 -34.04 44.12
N SER A 10 -79.18 -33.91 43.02
CA SER A 10 -79.84 -34.75 42.01
C SER A 10 -80.33 -33.77 40.92
N MET A 11 -80.55 -34.35 39.79
CA MET A 11 -81.22 -33.87 38.57
C MET A 11 -82.33 -32.84 38.76
N HIS A 12 -82.37 -31.85 37.83
CA HIS A 12 -83.63 -31.65 37.07
C HIS A 12 -83.36 -31.03 35.70
N CYS A 13 -83.92 -31.68 34.71
CA CYS A 13 -83.94 -31.34 33.27
C CYS A 13 -84.90 -30.16 33.04
N ARG A 14 -84.50 -29.18 32.23
CA ARG A 14 -85.46 -28.48 31.36
C ARG A 14 -84.67 -27.85 30.16
N SER A 15 -85.12 -28.28 29.02
CA SER A 15 -84.80 -27.80 27.69
C SER A 15 -85.13 -26.31 27.50
N THR A 16 -84.24 -25.55 26.86
CA THR A 16 -84.68 -24.49 25.94
C THR A 16 -83.59 -24.26 24.87
N MET A 17 -84.05 -24.42 23.62
CA MET A 17 -83.30 -24.03 22.40
C MET A 17 -82.87 -22.58 22.48
N THR A 18 -81.61 -22.27 22.19
CA THR A 18 -81.26 -20.97 21.64
C THR A 18 -79.99 -21.09 20.80
N ARG A 19 -80.14 -20.91 19.55
CA ARG A 19 -79.29 -20.44 18.41
C ARG A 19 -77.76 -20.42 18.57
N LEU A 20 -77.12 -21.27 17.73
CA LEU A 20 -75.72 -21.15 17.32
C LEU A 20 -75.46 -19.76 16.69
N PHE A 21 -74.57 -19.01 17.27
CA PHE A 21 -73.77 -17.99 16.55
C PHE A 21 -72.38 -18.55 16.47
N ALA A 22 -71.99 -18.99 15.26
CA ALA A 22 -70.55 -19.28 14.91
C ALA A 22 -69.81 -17.96 14.71
N ALA A 23 -69.02 -17.59 15.69
CA ALA A 23 -68.05 -16.52 15.54
C ALA A 23 -66.78 -17.08 14.89
N THR A 24 -66.66 -16.96 13.57
CA THR A 24 -65.41 -17.16 12.84
C THR A 24 -64.44 -16.03 13.17
N ALA A 25 -63.48 -16.30 14.06
CA ALA A 25 -62.33 -15.41 14.26
C ALA A 25 -61.40 -15.52 13.04
N LEU A 26 -61.48 -14.53 12.14
CA LEU A 26 -60.50 -14.32 11.11
C LEU A 26 -59.18 -13.83 11.82
N SER A 27 -58.22 -14.72 11.93
CA SER A 27 -56.83 -14.36 12.27
C SER A 27 -56.23 -13.65 11.08
N ALA A 28 -56.27 -12.30 11.06
CA ALA A 28 -55.49 -11.49 10.15
C ALA A 28 -54.01 -11.60 10.55
N ALA A 29 -53.30 -12.53 9.92
CA ALA A 29 -51.85 -12.55 9.96
C ALA A 29 -51.38 -11.24 9.28
N ALA A 30 -50.96 -10.26 10.08
CA ALA A 30 -50.26 -9.07 9.59
C ALA A 30 -48.92 -9.54 9.02
N ALA A 31 -48.87 -9.71 7.69
CA ALA A 31 -47.60 -9.81 6.98
C ALA A 31 -46.87 -8.49 7.15
N ALA A 32 -45.89 -8.47 8.09
CA ALA A 32 -44.91 -7.38 8.16
C ALA A 32 -44.26 -7.26 6.78
N PRO A 33 -44.19 -6.07 6.17
CA PRO A 33 -43.46 -5.90 4.92
C PRO A 33 -42.02 -6.29 5.22
N ALA A 34 -41.50 -7.34 4.60
CA ALA A 34 -40.06 -7.56 4.49
C ALA A 34 -39.52 -6.34 3.76
N TRP A 35 -38.86 -5.47 4.49
CA TRP A 35 -38.06 -4.41 3.91
C TRP A 35 -36.94 -5.13 3.17
N ALA A 36 -37.15 -5.44 1.90
CA ALA A 36 -36.07 -5.79 0.99
C ALA A 36 -35.09 -4.62 1.08
N GLN A 37 -33.91 -4.84 1.68
CA GLN A 37 -32.83 -3.89 1.58
C GLN A 37 -32.61 -3.65 0.08
N GLN A 38 -32.97 -2.48 -0.38
CA GLN A 38 -32.61 -2.06 -1.73
C GLN A 38 -31.08 -2.22 -1.83
N PRO A 39 -30.58 -2.87 -2.89
CA PRO A 39 -29.15 -2.93 -3.09
C PRO A 39 -28.64 -1.50 -3.02
N ALA A 40 -27.64 -1.26 -2.16
CA ALA A 40 -27.07 0.07 -1.97
C ALA A 40 -26.56 0.55 -3.34
N ALA A 41 -27.07 1.65 -3.81
CA ALA A 41 -26.74 2.18 -5.13
C ALA A 41 -25.31 2.70 -5.16
N ILE A 42 -24.67 2.64 -6.33
CA ILE A 42 -23.46 3.40 -6.59
C ILE A 42 -23.85 4.88 -6.61
N SER A 43 -23.14 5.72 -5.86
CA SER A 43 -23.33 7.17 -5.86
C SER A 43 -23.02 7.74 -7.26
N ASP A 44 -23.76 8.75 -7.70
CA ASP A 44 -23.56 9.48 -8.96
C ASP A 44 -23.58 8.64 -10.25
N ASP A 45 -23.97 7.38 -10.20
CA ASP A 45 -24.00 6.45 -11.34
C ASP A 45 -22.63 6.19 -12.02
N ILE A 46 -21.54 6.58 -11.40
CA ILE A 46 -20.16 6.40 -11.87
C ILE A 46 -19.29 6.09 -10.65
N VAL A 47 -18.34 5.16 -10.78
CA VAL A 47 -17.26 4.99 -9.81
C VAL A 47 -16.02 5.75 -10.29
N ARG A 48 -15.64 6.82 -9.58
CA ARG A 48 -14.50 7.67 -9.95
C ARG A 48 -13.29 7.36 -9.08
N LEU A 49 -12.19 7.00 -9.74
CA LEU A 49 -10.90 6.77 -9.11
C LEU A 49 -9.94 7.91 -9.42
N GLY A 50 -9.20 8.35 -8.43
CA GLY A 50 -8.21 9.43 -8.56
C GLY A 50 -6.79 8.94 -8.36
N LEU A 51 -5.84 9.47 -9.14
CA LEU A 51 -4.41 9.32 -8.93
C LEU A 51 -3.78 10.71 -8.82
N ILE A 52 -3.16 11.03 -7.69
CA ILE A 52 -2.45 12.29 -7.45
C ILE A 52 -0.96 11.95 -7.44
N LEU A 53 -0.31 12.09 -8.60
CA LEU A 53 1.02 11.54 -8.85
C LEU A 53 2.07 12.64 -9.04
N ASP A 54 3.33 12.27 -8.96
CA ASP A 54 4.45 13.07 -9.46
C ASP A 54 4.68 12.69 -10.92
N MET A 55 4.25 13.54 -11.85
CA MET A 55 4.35 13.29 -13.29
C MET A 55 5.58 13.92 -13.92
N SER A 56 6.21 14.87 -13.23
CA SER A 56 7.27 15.73 -13.79
C SER A 56 8.50 15.90 -12.88
N GLY A 57 8.43 15.46 -11.61
CA GLY A 57 9.50 15.59 -10.62
C GLY A 57 10.36 14.34 -10.47
N VAL A 58 11.02 14.22 -9.32
CA VAL A 58 12.02 13.16 -9.01
C VAL A 58 11.45 11.75 -8.98
N TYR A 59 10.13 11.59 -8.85
CA TYR A 59 9.43 10.31 -8.79
C TYR A 59 8.61 10.01 -10.05
N ALA A 60 8.76 10.79 -11.12
CA ALA A 60 8.00 10.63 -12.37
C ALA A 60 8.16 9.21 -12.98
N ASP A 61 9.37 8.62 -12.92
CA ASP A 61 9.62 7.26 -13.39
C ASP A 61 9.20 6.17 -12.39
N VAL A 62 9.06 6.52 -11.11
CA VAL A 62 8.64 5.58 -10.05
C VAL A 62 7.14 5.37 -10.06
N THR A 63 6.38 6.44 -10.14
CA THR A 63 4.91 6.42 -10.17
C THR A 63 4.38 6.96 -11.50
N GLY A 64 4.22 8.23 -11.64
CA GLY A 64 3.89 9.00 -12.83
C GLY A 64 2.99 8.29 -13.84
N LYS A 65 3.37 8.37 -15.12
CA LYS A 65 2.66 7.70 -16.22
C LYS A 65 2.56 6.17 -16.03
N GLY A 66 3.54 5.58 -15.32
CA GLY A 66 3.55 4.14 -15.05
C GLY A 66 2.40 3.69 -14.17
N SER A 67 2.17 4.35 -13.02
CA SER A 67 1.04 4.07 -12.13
C SER A 67 -0.31 4.36 -12.82
N ALA A 68 -0.40 5.44 -13.59
CA ALA A 68 -1.61 5.75 -14.36
C ALA A 68 -1.94 4.64 -15.38
N THR A 69 -0.93 4.12 -16.08
CA THR A 69 -1.10 3.00 -17.02
C THR A 69 -1.50 1.72 -16.28
N ALA A 70 -0.88 1.41 -15.14
CA ALA A 70 -1.21 0.25 -14.34
C ALA A 70 -2.65 0.30 -13.80
N ALA A 71 -3.10 1.45 -13.31
CA ALA A 71 -4.48 1.65 -12.86
C ALA A 71 -5.49 1.48 -14.01
N GLN A 72 -5.21 2.04 -15.20
CA GLN A 72 -6.06 1.86 -16.36
C GLN A 72 -6.11 0.39 -16.80
N MET A 73 -4.98 -0.33 -16.78
CA MET A 73 -4.96 -1.79 -17.06
C MET A 73 -5.83 -2.57 -16.08
N ALA A 74 -5.84 -2.20 -14.79
CA ALA A 74 -6.71 -2.85 -13.80
C ALA A 74 -8.20 -2.59 -14.09
N ILE A 75 -8.56 -1.36 -14.47
CA ILE A 75 -9.92 -1.00 -14.87
C ILE A 75 -10.35 -1.78 -16.13
N ASP A 76 -9.48 -1.84 -17.13
CA ASP A 76 -9.74 -2.56 -18.37
C ASP A 76 -9.95 -4.06 -18.12
N ASP A 77 -9.08 -4.67 -17.30
CA ASP A 77 -9.16 -6.09 -16.93
C ASP A 77 -10.36 -6.40 -16.03
N PHE A 78 -10.84 -5.43 -15.26
CA PHE A 78 -12.09 -5.55 -14.49
C PHE A 78 -13.34 -5.46 -15.38
N GLY A 79 -13.22 -4.97 -16.62
CA GLY A 79 -14.30 -4.83 -17.58
C GLY A 79 -14.87 -3.43 -17.72
N GLY A 80 -14.20 -2.40 -17.20
CA GLY A 80 -14.55 -0.98 -17.35
C GLY A 80 -15.80 -0.53 -16.59
N THR A 81 -16.51 -1.46 -15.93
CA THR A 81 -17.74 -1.19 -15.16
C THR A 81 -17.76 -2.00 -13.87
N VAL A 82 -18.38 -1.47 -12.82
CA VAL A 82 -18.67 -2.18 -11.57
C VAL A 82 -20.14 -1.97 -11.20
N LEU A 83 -20.87 -3.04 -10.84
CA LEU A 83 -22.31 -3.01 -10.57
C LEU A 83 -23.12 -2.32 -11.71
N GLY A 84 -22.68 -2.48 -12.96
CA GLY A 84 -23.30 -1.88 -14.14
C GLY A 84 -23.00 -0.40 -14.34
N LYS A 85 -22.16 0.23 -13.51
CA LYS A 85 -21.77 1.63 -13.61
C LYS A 85 -20.35 1.76 -14.14
N LYS A 86 -20.12 2.80 -14.98
CA LYS A 86 -18.80 3.09 -15.56
C LYS A 86 -17.78 3.37 -14.46
N ILE A 87 -16.56 2.89 -14.66
CA ILE A 87 -15.40 3.28 -13.87
C ILE A 87 -14.68 4.40 -14.64
N ASP A 88 -14.36 5.50 -13.96
CA ASP A 88 -13.65 6.64 -14.52
C ASP A 88 -12.34 6.88 -13.77
N LEU A 89 -11.26 7.18 -14.49
CA LEU A 89 -9.94 7.40 -13.92
C LEU A 89 -9.49 8.84 -14.14
N MET A 90 -9.22 9.54 -13.05
CA MET A 90 -8.70 10.90 -13.05
C MET A 90 -7.23 10.89 -12.61
N VAL A 91 -6.38 11.62 -13.30
CA VAL A 91 -4.94 11.71 -13.00
C VAL A 91 -4.51 13.17 -12.95
N VAL A 92 -3.72 13.54 -11.95
CA VAL A 92 -3.16 14.88 -11.81
C VAL A 92 -1.72 14.84 -11.34
N ASP A 93 -0.94 15.84 -11.80
CA ASP A 93 0.44 16.09 -11.34
C ASP A 93 0.44 17.03 -10.13
N HIS A 94 0.93 16.55 -8.98
CA HIS A 94 1.13 17.40 -7.80
C HIS A 94 2.56 17.98 -7.72
N GLN A 95 3.45 17.67 -8.67
CA GLN A 95 4.83 18.18 -8.73
C GLN A 95 5.62 17.97 -7.42
N ASN A 96 5.31 16.90 -6.71
CA ASN A 96 5.80 16.56 -5.36
C ASN A 96 5.58 17.68 -4.31
N LYS A 97 4.50 18.46 -4.44
CA LYS A 97 4.08 19.52 -3.52
C LYS A 97 2.87 19.11 -2.71
N ALA A 98 3.01 19.12 -1.38
CA ALA A 98 1.98 18.67 -0.45
C ALA A 98 0.70 19.54 -0.49
N ASP A 99 0.85 20.85 -0.65
CA ASP A 99 -0.25 21.80 -0.74
C ASP A 99 -1.08 21.58 -2.02
N ILE A 100 -0.43 21.34 -3.16
CA ILE A 100 -1.11 21.02 -4.42
C ILE A 100 -1.87 19.70 -4.30
N ALA A 101 -1.25 18.68 -3.71
CA ALA A 101 -1.88 17.37 -3.52
C ALA A 101 -3.12 17.47 -2.61
N ALA A 102 -3.01 18.17 -1.47
CA ALA A 102 -4.12 18.36 -0.54
C ALA A 102 -5.27 19.18 -1.16
N ALA A 103 -4.95 20.27 -1.87
CA ALA A 103 -5.94 21.09 -2.56
C ALA A 103 -6.70 20.28 -3.61
N LYS A 104 -5.98 19.47 -4.40
CA LYS A 104 -6.57 18.59 -5.41
C LYS A 104 -7.44 17.48 -4.80
N ALA A 105 -7.01 16.88 -3.70
CA ALA A 105 -7.81 15.89 -2.98
C ALA A 105 -9.14 16.49 -2.46
N ARG A 106 -9.10 17.71 -1.88
CA ARG A 106 -10.32 18.41 -1.44
C ARG A 106 -11.26 18.67 -2.63
N GLU A 107 -10.75 19.26 -3.72
CA GLU A 107 -11.52 19.51 -4.93
C GLU A 107 -12.18 18.23 -5.43
N TRP A 108 -11.43 17.14 -5.52
CA TRP A 108 -11.91 15.88 -6.05
C TRP A 108 -13.00 15.25 -5.19
N TYR A 109 -12.83 15.23 -3.87
CA TYR A 109 -13.84 14.69 -2.96
C TYR A 109 -15.08 15.57 -2.87
N ASP A 110 -14.93 16.90 -2.85
CA ASP A 110 -16.05 17.82 -2.63
C ASP A 110 -16.85 18.10 -3.91
N THR A 111 -16.15 18.30 -5.05
CA THR A 111 -16.79 18.78 -6.28
C THR A 111 -16.83 17.74 -7.39
N GLN A 112 -15.77 16.95 -7.56
CA GLN A 112 -15.69 15.95 -8.63
C GLN A 112 -16.26 14.58 -8.23
N LYS A 113 -16.64 14.43 -6.95
CA LYS A 113 -17.24 13.19 -6.43
C LYS A 113 -16.36 11.96 -6.61
N VAL A 114 -15.04 12.09 -6.43
CA VAL A 114 -14.13 10.96 -6.45
C VAL A 114 -14.43 10.04 -5.27
N ASP A 115 -14.56 8.73 -5.53
CA ASP A 115 -14.90 7.73 -4.52
C ASP A 115 -13.67 7.28 -3.74
N ALA A 116 -12.55 7.09 -4.44
CA ALA A 116 -11.29 6.72 -3.83
C ALA A 116 -10.09 7.34 -4.58
N ILE A 117 -9.10 7.79 -3.83
CA ILE A 117 -7.77 8.12 -4.37
C ILE A 117 -6.91 6.86 -4.27
N MET A 118 -6.40 6.38 -5.41
CA MET A 118 -5.77 5.06 -5.56
C MET A 118 -4.25 5.12 -5.72
N ASP A 119 -3.62 6.23 -5.56
CA ASP A 119 -2.20 6.45 -5.23
C ASP A 119 -1.90 7.94 -5.08
N VAL A 120 -0.91 8.24 -4.24
CA VAL A 120 -0.31 9.58 -4.09
C VAL A 120 1.20 9.41 -4.00
N ALA A 121 1.94 9.94 -4.96
CA ALA A 121 3.39 9.86 -4.94
C ALA A 121 4.02 10.73 -3.85
N GLY A 122 5.11 10.25 -3.25
CA GLY A 122 5.87 10.99 -2.25
C GLY A 122 5.22 11.08 -0.86
N SER A 123 6.04 11.00 0.18
CA SER A 123 5.52 10.89 1.56
C SER A 123 4.87 12.18 2.07
N ALA A 124 5.42 13.36 1.78
CA ALA A 124 4.83 14.62 2.23
C ALA A 124 3.46 14.91 1.57
N PRO A 125 3.30 14.78 0.23
CA PRO A 125 1.99 14.84 -0.42
C PRO A 125 1.01 13.80 0.11
N ALA A 126 1.46 12.54 0.32
CA ALA A 126 0.61 11.47 0.83
C ALA A 126 0.05 11.76 2.22
N LEU A 127 0.88 12.27 3.15
CA LEU A 127 0.43 12.65 4.49
C LEU A 127 -0.61 13.78 4.43
N ALA A 128 -0.43 14.76 3.54
CA ALA A 128 -1.39 15.85 3.36
C ALA A 128 -2.73 15.36 2.78
N VAL A 129 -2.71 14.46 1.81
CA VAL A 129 -3.93 13.83 1.25
C VAL A 129 -4.60 12.92 2.28
N LEU A 130 -3.84 12.19 3.09
CA LEU A 130 -4.36 11.34 4.16
C LEU A 130 -5.22 12.14 5.16
N GLU A 131 -4.77 13.34 5.56
CA GLU A 131 -5.55 14.24 6.43
C GLU A 131 -6.88 14.64 5.76
N VAL A 132 -6.83 15.01 4.48
CA VAL A 132 -8.05 15.34 3.72
C VAL A 132 -8.99 14.14 3.63
N ALA A 133 -8.48 12.96 3.29
CA ALA A 133 -9.28 11.74 3.20
C ALA A 133 -9.93 11.36 4.53
N ARG A 134 -9.20 11.53 5.66
CA ARG A 134 -9.71 11.31 7.01
C ARG A 134 -10.84 12.28 7.36
N GLU A 135 -10.63 13.58 7.11
CA GLU A 135 -11.65 14.63 7.33
C GLU A 135 -12.93 14.33 6.55
N LYS A 136 -12.78 13.93 5.27
CA LYS A 136 -13.89 13.67 4.35
C LYS A 136 -14.49 12.25 4.49
N LYS A 137 -13.89 11.38 5.29
CA LYS A 137 -14.24 9.96 5.42
C LYS A 137 -14.25 9.27 4.05
N LYS A 138 -13.25 9.53 3.23
CA LYS A 138 -13.08 8.98 1.89
C LYS A 138 -11.88 8.06 1.83
N ILE A 139 -11.95 7.05 0.97
CA ILE A 139 -10.89 6.04 0.83
C ILE A 139 -9.67 6.64 0.13
N VAL A 140 -8.50 6.34 0.68
CA VAL A 140 -7.21 6.55 0.02
C VAL A 140 -6.32 5.32 0.15
N VAL A 141 -5.74 4.88 -0.95
CA VAL A 141 -4.79 3.77 -1.00
C VAL A 141 -3.45 4.30 -1.48
N PHE A 142 -2.37 3.86 -0.85
CA PHE A 142 -1.02 4.33 -1.11
C PHE A 142 -0.14 3.18 -1.60
N SER A 143 0.33 3.27 -2.83
CA SER A 143 1.28 2.33 -3.44
C SER A 143 2.68 2.92 -3.62
N GLY A 144 2.76 4.24 -3.82
CA GLY A 144 4.01 4.95 -4.09
C GLY A 144 4.73 5.54 -2.88
N PRO A 145 4.07 6.13 -1.86
CA PRO A 145 4.76 6.73 -0.73
C PRO A 145 5.27 5.66 0.25
N GLY A 146 6.39 5.95 0.92
CA GLY A 146 7.03 4.97 1.79
C GLY A 146 6.90 5.23 3.29
N THR A 147 6.51 6.44 3.75
CA THR A 147 6.51 6.73 5.19
C THR A 147 5.59 5.82 5.99
N GLU A 148 6.14 5.11 6.96
CA GLU A 148 5.39 4.22 7.86
C GLU A 148 4.37 4.95 8.73
N ARG A 149 4.41 6.30 8.81
CA ARG A 149 3.45 7.12 9.56
C ARG A 149 2.00 6.92 9.11
N ILE A 150 1.81 6.53 7.83
CA ILE A 150 0.49 6.22 7.27
C ILE A 150 -0.23 5.10 8.03
N THR A 151 0.50 4.17 8.62
CA THR A 151 -0.03 3.02 9.38
C THR A 151 0.33 3.05 10.87
N ASN A 152 0.96 4.13 11.32
CA ASN A 152 1.30 4.39 12.72
C ASN A 152 0.54 5.59 13.27
N ASP A 153 1.24 6.65 13.68
CA ASP A 153 0.66 7.84 14.35
C ASP A 153 -0.42 8.56 13.53
N LEU A 154 -0.44 8.41 12.21
CA LEU A 154 -1.41 9.03 11.32
C LEU A 154 -2.39 8.05 10.67
N CYS A 155 -2.46 6.81 11.14
CA CYS A 155 -3.38 5.82 10.54
C CYS A 155 -4.85 6.30 10.54
N SER A 156 -5.61 5.82 9.56
CA SER A 156 -7.01 6.17 9.38
C SER A 156 -7.83 4.92 9.04
N PRO A 157 -9.10 4.83 9.48
CA PRO A 157 -9.97 3.74 9.07
C PRO A 157 -10.24 3.70 7.57
N TYR A 158 -9.95 4.80 6.85
CA TYR A 158 -10.17 4.98 5.42
C TYR A 158 -8.88 4.94 4.58
N SER A 159 -7.74 4.59 5.18
CA SER A 159 -6.47 4.50 4.45
C SER A 159 -5.92 3.09 4.40
N VAL A 160 -5.26 2.77 3.29
CA VAL A 160 -4.50 1.53 3.10
C VAL A 160 -3.11 1.89 2.59
N HIS A 161 -2.07 1.39 3.24
CA HIS A 161 -0.69 1.46 2.77
C HIS A 161 -0.33 0.13 2.13
N TYR A 162 -0.23 0.09 0.80
CA TYR A 162 -0.37 -1.15 0.05
C TYR A 162 0.95 -1.86 -0.22
N THR A 163 1.94 -1.18 -0.78
CA THR A 163 3.09 -1.84 -1.40
C THR A 163 4.25 -2.07 -0.43
N TYR A 164 4.78 -1.04 0.19
CA TYR A 164 5.95 -1.08 1.08
C TYR A 164 5.88 0.06 2.10
N ASP A 165 6.82 0.09 3.03
CA ASP A 165 7.04 1.23 3.92
C ASP A 165 8.52 1.32 4.34
N THR A 166 8.87 2.42 5.01
CA THR A 166 10.25 2.67 5.46
C THR A 166 10.74 1.61 6.44
N TRP A 167 9.85 1.00 7.23
CA TRP A 167 10.20 -0.11 8.10
C TRP A 167 10.58 -1.36 7.30
N SER A 168 9.75 -1.79 6.36
CA SER A 168 10.01 -3.00 5.56
C SER A 168 11.29 -2.90 4.74
N LEU A 169 11.57 -1.71 4.18
CA LEU A 169 12.82 -1.43 3.46
C LEU A 169 14.04 -1.57 4.37
N ALA A 170 13.99 -0.93 5.54
CA ALA A 170 15.07 -0.98 6.52
C ALA A 170 15.26 -2.38 7.09
N ASN A 171 14.18 -3.03 7.50
CA ASN A 171 14.21 -4.37 8.11
C ASN A 171 14.70 -5.45 7.14
N THR A 172 14.58 -5.22 5.83
CA THR A 172 15.10 -6.15 4.83
C THR A 172 16.53 -5.80 4.43
N THR A 173 16.76 -4.61 3.84
CA THR A 173 18.09 -4.24 3.29
C THR A 173 19.11 -3.94 4.38
N ALA A 174 18.76 -3.09 5.38
CA ALA A 174 19.74 -2.70 6.39
C ALA A 174 20.10 -3.88 7.30
N ARG A 175 19.10 -4.68 7.70
CA ARG A 175 19.35 -5.89 8.49
C ARG A 175 20.27 -6.86 7.77
N ALA A 176 19.96 -7.23 6.53
CA ALA A 176 20.77 -8.15 5.75
C ALA A 176 22.22 -7.63 5.57
N THR A 177 22.39 -6.31 5.40
CA THR A 177 23.72 -5.69 5.27
C THR A 177 24.52 -5.78 6.58
N VAL A 178 23.87 -5.54 7.73
CA VAL A 178 24.51 -5.69 9.05
C VAL A 178 24.89 -7.14 9.33
N GLU A 179 24.02 -8.09 9.02
CA GLU A 179 24.27 -9.54 9.18
C GLU A 179 25.44 -10.01 8.30
N LYS A 180 25.63 -9.41 7.12
CA LYS A 180 26.78 -9.66 6.24
C LYS A 180 28.06 -8.90 6.64
N GLY A 181 28.10 -8.29 7.84
CA GLY A 181 29.29 -7.64 8.42
C GLY A 181 29.40 -6.13 8.20
N GLY A 182 28.43 -5.48 7.55
CA GLY A 182 28.37 -4.02 7.42
C GLY A 182 27.92 -3.35 8.73
N LYS A 183 28.82 -3.19 9.69
CA LYS A 183 28.48 -2.79 11.06
C LYS A 183 28.45 -1.29 11.30
N SER A 184 29.22 -0.49 10.59
CA SER A 184 29.26 0.97 10.78
C SER A 184 28.62 1.67 9.58
N TRP A 185 27.71 2.61 9.84
CA TRP A 185 26.85 3.25 8.83
C TRP A 185 27.00 4.76 8.86
N TYR A 186 26.93 5.36 7.69
CA TYR A 186 26.71 6.79 7.47
C TYR A 186 25.59 6.97 6.47
N PHE A 187 24.65 7.90 6.70
CA PHE A 187 23.52 8.08 5.80
C PHE A 187 23.66 9.29 4.88
N LEU A 188 23.25 9.15 3.63
CA LEU A 188 22.89 10.25 2.75
C LEU A 188 21.37 10.33 2.70
N THR A 189 20.81 11.41 3.23
CA THR A 189 19.39 11.51 3.52
C THR A 189 18.75 12.67 2.78
N ALA A 190 17.70 12.40 2.00
CA ALA A 190 16.89 13.46 1.43
C ALA A 190 16.15 14.23 2.53
N ASP A 191 16.27 15.56 2.56
CA ASP A 191 15.81 16.41 3.67
C ASP A 191 14.30 16.68 3.60
N TYR A 192 13.50 15.63 3.70
CA TYR A 192 12.04 15.70 3.80
C TYR A 192 11.45 14.43 4.47
N ALA A 193 10.11 14.37 4.61
CA ALA A 193 9.43 13.36 5.41
C ALA A 193 9.86 11.90 5.12
N PHE A 194 10.04 11.52 3.85
CA PHE A 194 10.45 10.16 3.49
C PHE A 194 11.89 9.87 3.95
N GLY A 195 12.85 10.73 3.60
CA GLY A 195 14.26 10.51 3.96
C GLY A 195 14.44 10.43 5.47
N HIS A 196 13.74 11.29 6.23
CA HIS A 196 13.79 11.28 7.69
C HIS A 196 13.26 10.00 8.30
N THR A 197 12.07 9.51 7.82
CA THR A 197 11.51 8.26 8.32
C THR A 197 12.34 7.05 7.93
N LEU A 198 12.86 7.01 6.70
CA LEU A 198 13.70 5.91 6.25
C LEU A 198 15.03 5.83 7.02
N GLN A 199 15.69 6.99 7.24
CA GLN A 199 16.89 7.05 8.07
C GLN A 199 16.59 6.59 9.51
N ALA A 200 15.48 7.02 10.10
CA ALA A 200 15.10 6.64 11.46
C ALA A 200 14.86 5.13 11.57
N SER A 201 14.05 4.55 10.68
CA SER A 201 13.80 3.10 10.63
C SER A 201 15.10 2.30 10.41
N ALA A 202 15.95 2.74 9.47
CA ALA A 202 17.23 2.08 9.22
C ALA A 202 18.18 2.20 10.42
N THR A 203 18.19 3.34 11.09
CA THR A 203 19.00 3.52 12.33
C THR A 203 18.56 2.56 13.44
N GLU A 204 17.25 2.41 13.64
CA GLU A 204 16.71 1.46 14.63
C GLU A 204 17.14 0.03 14.27
N VAL A 205 16.94 -0.39 13.04
CA VAL A 205 17.28 -1.74 12.57
C VAL A 205 18.79 -2.02 12.66
N VAL A 206 19.63 -1.07 12.23
CA VAL A 206 21.10 -1.19 12.32
C VAL A 206 21.53 -1.41 13.76
N LYS A 207 21.04 -0.59 14.70
CA LYS A 207 21.37 -0.69 16.12
C LYS A 207 20.85 -1.98 16.74
N ALA A 208 19.62 -2.37 16.43
CA ALA A 208 19.01 -3.62 16.95
C ALA A 208 19.78 -4.87 16.51
N ASN A 209 20.52 -4.81 15.39
CA ASN A 209 21.31 -5.92 14.86
C ASN A 209 22.82 -5.77 15.16
N GLY A 210 23.19 -4.93 16.14
CA GLY A 210 24.55 -4.76 16.62
C GLY A 210 25.46 -3.92 15.70
N GLY A 211 24.87 -3.07 14.86
CA GLY A 211 25.60 -2.06 14.09
C GLY A 211 25.61 -0.69 14.80
N THR A 212 26.35 0.25 14.23
CA THR A 212 26.48 1.63 14.71
C THR A 212 26.23 2.62 13.60
N VAL A 213 25.67 3.78 13.90
CA VAL A 213 25.50 4.90 12.98
C VAL A 213 26.45 6.02 13.36
N LEU A 214 27.37 6.36 12.47
CA LEU A 214 28.42 7.34 12.69
C LEU A 214 27.96 8.77 12.38
N GLY A 215 26.91 8.93 11.57
CA GLY A 215 26.35 10.23 11.20
C GLY A 215 25.49 10.18 9.94
N ALA A 216 25.09 11.36 9.50
CA ALA A 216 24.32 11.53 8.26
C ALA A 216 24.61 12.90 7.65
N ALA A 217 24.57 12.98 6.33
CA ALA A 217 24.48 14.23 5.58
C ALA A 217 23.09 14.34 4.96
N ARG A 218 22.48 15.52 5.06
CA ARG A 218 21.18 15.80 4.45
C ARG A 218 21.35 16.60 3.18
N HIS A 219 20.65 16.23 2.13
CA HIS A 219 20.62 16.95 0.86
C HIS A 219 19.19 17.38 0.52
N PRO A 220 19.01 18.50 -0.18
CA PRO A 220 17.70 18.89 -0.69
C PRO A 220 17.12 17.83 -1.62
N LEU A 221 15.79 17.73 -1.66
CA LEU A 221 15.12 16.89 -2.64
C LEU A 221 15.35 17.41 -4.05
N GLY A 222 15.65 16.50 -4.99
CA GLY A 222 15.95 16.85 -6.37
C GLY A 222 17.40 17.36 -6.58
N SER A 223 18.33 16.95 -5.71
CA SER A 223 19.76 17.30 -5.85
C SER A 223 20.36 16.69 -7.10
N SER A 224 21.11 17.48 -7.84
CA SER A 224 21.91 17.03 -9.00
C SER A 224 23.39 16.81 -8.65
N ASP A 225 23.90 17.46 -7.59
CA ASP A 225 25.29 17.37 -7.16
C ASP A 225 25.38 16.71 -5.77
N PHE A 226 26.13 15.63 -5.71
CA PHE A 226 26.35 14.84 -4.49
C PHE A 226 27.80 14.88 -3.99
N ALA A 227 28.70 15.62 -4.65
CA ALA A 227 30.14 15.62 -4.35
C ALA A 227 30.43 15.93 -2.88
N SER A 228 29.89 17.01 -2.34
CA SER A 228 30.12 17.41 -0.94
C SER A 228 29.57 16.42 0.09
N TYR A 229 28.46 15.81 -0.19
CA TYR A 229 27.85 14.78 0.67
C TYR A 229 28.64 13.47 0.64
N LEU A 230 29.15 13.08 -0.52
CA LEU A 230 30.02 11.91 -0.68
C LEU A 230 31.38 12.09 0.01
N LEU A 231 31.96 13.29 -0.03
CA LEU A 231 33.17 13.59 0.74
C LEU A 231 32.94 13.43 2.25
N GLN A 232 31.81 13.89 2.77
CA GLN A 232 31.45 13.67 4.18
C GLN A 232 31.27 12.18 4.51
N ALA A 233 30.60 11.43 3.63
CA ALA A 233 30.45 9.99 3.77
C ALA A 233 31.80 9.27 3.74
N GLN A 234 32.69 9.66 2.84
CA GLN A 234 34.06 9.11 2.76
C GLN A 234 34.86 9.41 4.02
N ALA A 235 34.83 10.67 4.50
CA ALA A 235 35.51 11.09 5.71
C ALA A 235 35.03 10.40 6.98
N SER A 236 33.78 9.93 7.03
CA SER A 236 33.20 9.19 8.14
C SER A 236 33.85 7.81 8.36
N LYS A 237 34.51 7.26 7.34
CA LYS A 237 35.10 5.89 7.33
C LYS A 237 34.08 4.80 7.69
N ALA A 238 32.78 5.06 7.53
CA ALA A 238 31.75 4.05 7.72
C ALA A 238 31.94 2.91 6.71
N GLN A 239 31.68 1.68 7.11
CA GLN A 239 31.71 0.52 6.20
C GLN A 239 30.61 0.59 5.15
N VAL A 240 29.47 1.21 5.53
CA VAL A 240 28.27 1.30 4.69
C VAL A 240 27.79 2.73 4.61
N VAL A 241 27.55 3.20 3.37
CA VAL A 241 26.84 4.44 3.09
C VAL A 241 25.40 4.08 2.74
N GLY A 242 24.47 4.33 3.66
CA GLY A 242 23.05 4.08 3.50
C GLY A 242 22.38 5.23 2.76
N LEU A 243 21.72 4.93 1.65
CA LEU A 243 20.99 5.92 0.84
C LEU A 243 19.54 6.00 1.34
N ALA A 244 19.25 7.02 2.16
CA ALA A 244 17.90 7.34 2.63
C ALA A 244 17.25 8.39 1.71
N ASN A 245 17.23 8.09 0.42
CA ASN A 245 16.63 8.84 -0.68
C ASN A 245 16.03 7.86 -1.69
N ALA A 246 15.47 8.34 -2.81
CA ALA A 246 14.85 7.51 -3.83
C ALA A 246 14.78 8.22 -5.18
N GLY A 247 14.52 7.48 -6.26
CA GLY A 247 14.34 7.98 -7.61
C GLY A 247 15.59 8.72 -8.11
N GLY A 248 15.39 9.88 -8.74
CA GLY A 248 16.49 10.67 -9.32
C GLY A 248 17.64 10.98 -8.35
N ASP A 249 17.34 11.24 -7.07
CA ASP A 249 18.38 11.52 -6.06
C ASP A 249 19.27 10.30 -5.80
N THR A 250 18.66 9.10 -5.71
CA THR A 250 19.43 7.86 -5.52
C THR A 250 20.25 7.52 -6.75
N VAL A 251 19.69 7.69 -7.95
CA VAL A 251 20.41 7.48 -9.22
C VAL A 251 21.64 8.38 -9.29
N ASN A 252 21.47 9.67 -9.00
CA ASN A 252 22.57 10.65 -9.04
C ASN A 252 23.63 10.37 -7.97
N ALA A 253 23.21 10.00 -6.74
CA ALA A 253 24.13 9.66 -5.66
C ALA A 253 24.99 8.43 -6.00
N ILE A 254 24.40 7.38 -6.59
CA ILE A 254 25.14 6.16 -6.97
C ILE A 254 26.11 6.44 -8.12
N LYS A 255 25.68 7.17 -9.16
CA LYS A 255 26.56 7.56 -10.27
C LYS A 255 27.75 8.37 -9.77
N ALA A 256 27.49 9.40 -8.98
CA ALA A 256 28.54 10.23 -8.41
C ALA A 256 29.48 9.41 -7.51
N ALA A 257 28.96 8.49 -6.67
CA ALA A 257 29.79 7.63 -5.83
C ALA A 257 30.68 6.68 -6.64
N SER A 258 30.20 6.19 -7.77
CA SER A 258 31.00 5.38 -8.71
C SER A 258 32.13 6.19 -9.33
N GLU A 259 31.86 7.44 -9.79
CA GLU A 259 32.84 8.35 -10.35
C GLU A 259 33.90 8.78 -9.31
N PHE A 260 33.47 9.03 -8.08
CA PHE A 260 34.36 9.35 -6.94
C PHE A 260 35.20 8.15 -6.48
N GLY A 261 34.89 6.94 -6.95
CA GLY A 261 35.57 5.73 -6.51
C GLY A 261 35.31 5.36 -5.04
N LEU A 262 34.18 5.77 -4.48
CA LEU A 262 33.84 5.54 -3.07
C LEU A 262 33.91 4.05 -2.71
N THR A 263 33.38 3.18 -3.55
CA THR A 263 33.41 1.73 -3.37
C THR A 263 34.81 1.13 -3.52
N LYS A 264 35.67 1.73 -4.37
CA LYS A 264 37.08 1.34 -4.49
C LYS A 264 37.87 1.67 -3.22
N GLY A 265 37.41 2.65 -2.45
CA GLY A 265 37.95 3.01 -1.13
C GLY A 265 37.53 2.05 0.00
N GLY A 266 36.74 1.00 -0.30
CA GLY A 266 36.31 -0.04 0.65
C GLY A 266 34.95 0.20 1.31
N GLN A 267 34.31 1.34 1.08
CA GLN A 267 32.94 1.59 1.56
C GLN A 267 31.92 0.92 0.63
N LYS A 268 30.89 0.32 1.22
CA LYS A 268 29.76 -0.27 0.48
C LYS A 268 28.61 0.71 0.43
N MET A 269 27.83 0.70 -0.63
CA MET A 269 26.56 1.43 -0.69
C MET A 269 25.38 0.49 -0.43
N ALA A 270 24.41 0.95 0.35
CA ALA A 270 23.15 0.28 0.56
C ALA A 270 22.01 1.19 0.06
N GLY A 271 21.40 0.81 -1.05
CA GLY A 271 20.22 1.47 -1.56
C GLY A 271 19.00 1.02 -0.78
N LEU A 272 18.54 1.84 0.17
CA LEU A 272 17.39 1.45 1.01
C LEU A 272 16.09 1.42 0.22
N LEU A 273 15.94 2.30 -0.79
CA LEU A 273 14.87 2.23 -1.76
C LEU A 273 15.46 2.43 -3.16
N LEU A 274 15.44 1.38 -3.93
CA LEU A 274 15.83 1.34 -5.34
C LEU A 274 14.77 0.55 -6.11
N TYR A 275 14.48 1.02 -7.29
CA TYR A 275 13.56 0.38 -8.21
C TYR A 275 14.29 -0.13 -9.46
N ILE A 276 13.68 -1.06 -10.15
CA ILE A 276 14.25 -1.57 -11.42
C ILE A 276 14.50 -0.45 -12.45
N ASN A 277 13.66 0.60 -12.44
CA ASN A 277 13.83 1.78 -13.28
C ASN A 277 15.12 2.55 -12.93
N ASP A 278 15.45 2.64 -11.64
CA ASP A 278 16.67 3.28 -11.17
C ASP A 278 17.89 2.48 -11.61
N ILE A 279 17.86 1.15 -11.48
CA ILE A 279 18.95 0.28 -11.95
C ILE A 279 19.14 0.42 -13.47
N HIS A 280 18.05 0.50 -14.22
CA HIS A 280 18.10 0.74 -15.67
C HIS A 280 18.77 2.09 -16.00
N ALA A 281 18.46 3.13 -15.25
CA ALA A 281 19.05 4.48 -15.42
C ALA A 281 20.51 4.57 -14.96
N ILE A 282 20.89 3.84 -13.91
CA ILE A 282 22.27 3.77 -13.39
C ILE A 282 23.15 2.96 -14.35
N GLY A 283 22.65 1.84 -14.85
CA GLY A 283 23.39 0.84 -15.60
C GLY A 283 24.04 -0.22 -14.71
N LEU A 284 24.19 -1.43 -15.23
CA LEU A 284 24.72 -2.56 -14.45
C LEU A 284 26.17 -2.37 -14.00
N ASP A 285 27.00 -1.67 -14.77
CA ASP A 285 28.40 -1.45 -14.41
C ASP A 285 28.56 -0.70 -13.07
N ALA A 286 27.69 0.28 -12.81
CA ALA A 286 27.71 1.05 -11.58
C ALA A 286 26.81 0.48 -10.47
N ALA A 287 25.80 -0.33 -10.83
CA ALA A 287 24.82 -0.88 -9.90
C ALA A 287 25.12 -2.31 -9.44
N ALA A 288 26.02 -3.04 -10.11
CA ALA A 288 26.30 -4.45 -9.82
C ALA A 288 26.63 -4.70 -8.35
N GLY A 289 26.03 -5.72 -7.77
CA GLY A 289 26.25 -6.12 -6.38
C GLY A 289 25.51 -5.26 -5.34
N LEU A 290 24.81 -4.20 -5.73
CA LEU A 290 23.90 -3.50 -4.82
C LEU A 290 22.80 -4.44 -4.35
N THR A 291 22.46 -4.35 -3.06
CA THR A 291 21.31 -5.06 -2.50
C THR A 291 20.17 -4.08 -2.30
N LEU A 292 18.95 -4.55 -2.57
CA LEU A 292 17.73 -3.73 -2.49
C LEU A 292 16.52 -4.59 -2.08
N THR A 293 15.47 -3.91 -1.63
CA THR A 293 14.20 -4.54 -1.24
C THR A 293 13.12 -4.13 -2.24
N GLU A 294 12.41 -5.11 -2.78
CA GLU A 294 11.22 -4.89 -3.60
C GLU A 294 10.08 -5.82 -3.16
N ALA A 295 8.85 -5.40 -3.40
CA ALA A 295 7.65 -6.22 -3.22
C ALA A 295 7.29 -7.01 -4.48
N PHE A 296 7.94 -6.71 -5.60
CA PHE A 296 7.62 -7.26 -6.90
C PHE A 296 8.84 -7.18 -7.83
N TYR A 297 9.02 -8.21 -8.63
CA TYR A 297 9.94 -8.18 -9.76
C TYR A 297 9.29 -8.86 -10.97
N TRP A 298 9.45 -8.29 -12.14
CA TRP A 298 8.75 -8.73 -13.34
C TRP A 298 9.04 -10.19 -13.75
N ASP A 299 10.23 -10.70 -13.42
CA ASP A 299 10.71 -12.05 -13.80
C ASP A 299 10.70 -13.04 -12.62
N MET A 300 9.72 -12.95 -11.70
CA MET A 300 9.62 -13.91 -10.60
C MET A 300 8.94 -15.23 -10.98
N ASN A 301 7.87 -15.16 -11.76
CA ASN A 301 7.07 -16.31 -12.17
C ASN A 301 6.29 -16.00 -13.45
N ASP A 302 5.53 -16.97 -13.96
CA ASP A 302 4.79 -16.81 -15.22
C ASP A 302 3.72 -15.71 -15.15
N GLN A 303 3.06 -15.54 -14.01
CA GLN A 303 2.03 -14.50 -13.85
C GLN A 303 2.65 -13.10 -13.86
N THR A 304 3.76 -12.89 -13.13
CA THR A 304 4.48 -11.61 -13.14
C THR A 304 5.02 -11.29 -14.54
N ARG A 305 5.58 -12.26 -15.25
CA ARG A 305 6.05 -12.11 -16.64
C ARG A 305 4.92 -11.74 -17.59
N ALA A 306 3.80 -12.46 -17.54
CA ALA A 306 2.66 -12.22 -18.41
C ALA A 306 2.07 -10.82 -18.25
N TRP A 307 1.86 -10.39 -16.99
CA TRP A 307 1.35 -9.05 -16.71
C TRP A 307 2.37 -7.97 -17.11
N SER A 308 3.63 -8.15 -16.77
CA SER A 308 4.70 -7.18 -17.08
C SER A 308 4.95 -7.04 -18.58
N GLN A 309 4.78 -8.10 -19.37
CA GLN A 309 4.87 -8.00 -20.81
C GLN A 309 3.77 -7.08 -21.38
N ARG A 310 2.53 -7.21 -20.92
CA ARG A 310 1.42 -6.34 -21.33
C ARG A 310 1.68 -4.86 -20.95
N TYR A 311 2.25 -4.64 -19.77
CA TYR A 311 2.67 -3.32 -19.33
C TYR A 311 3.80 -2.76 -20.21
N TYR A 312 4.82 -3.58 -20.48
CA TYR A 312 5.95 -3.23 -21.35
C TYR A 312 5.50 -2.86 -22.76
N ASP A 313 4.52 -3.56 -23.31
CA ASP A 313 3.99 -3.27 -24.66
C ASP A 313 3.41 -1.85 -24.76
N LYS A 314 2.85 -1.32 -23.66
CA LYS A 314 2.29 0.03 -23.56
C LYS A 314 3.36 1.12 -23.34
N LEU A 315 4.37 0.85 -22.52
CA LEU A 315 5.32 1.87 -22.05
C LEU A 315 6.77 1.67 -22.49
N LYS A 316 7.13 0.50 -22.98
CA LYS A 316 8.51 0.08 -23.34
C LYS A 316 9.48 0.17 -22.15
N LYS A 317 8.94 0.07 -20.93
CA LYS A 317 9.66 -0.04 -19.66
C LYS A 317 9.05 -1.15 -18.83
N MET A 318 9.88 -1.90 -18.08
CA MET A 318 9.34 -2.88 -17.13
C MET A 318 8.75 -2.17 -15.91
N PRO A 319 7.68 -2.73 -15.32
CA PRO A 319 7.05 -2.17 -14.13
C PRO A 319 7.90 -2.40 -12.89
N ASN A 320 7.83 -1.47 -11.96
CA ASN A 320 8.35 -1.60 -10.60
C ASN A 320 7.25 -1.99 -9.59
N MET A 321 7.62 -2.19 -8.33
CA MET A 321 6.68 -2.60 -7.28
C MET A 321 5.55 -1.59 -7.03
N SER A 322 5.79 -0.27 -7.15
CA SER A 322 4.75 0.74 -6.94
C SER A 322 3.68 0.67 -8.03
N GLN A 323 4.09 0.50 -9.27
CA GLN A 323 3.20 0.37 -10.43
C GLN A 323 2.42 -0.94 -10.41
N ALA A 324 3.08 -2.05 -10.06
CA ALA A 324 2.42 -3.35 -9.86
C ALA A 324 1.44 -3.31 -8.68
N GLY A 325 1.81 -2.66 -7.58
CA GLY A 325 0.96 -2.43 -6.42
C GLY A 325 -0.26 -1.55 -6.74
N THR A 326 -0.10 -0.54 -7.59
CA THR A 326 -1.23 0.30 -8.05
C THR A 326 -2.25 -0.55 -8.82
N TYR A 327 -1.82 -1.40 -9.75
CA TYR A 327 -2.74 -2.32 -10.43
C TYR A 327 -3.49 -3.22 -9.44
N SER A 328 -2.74 -3.89 -8.55
CA SER A 328 -3.31 -4.82 -7.57
C SER A 328 -4.29 -4.12 -6.62
N SER A 329 -3.96 -2.91 -6.15
CA SER A 329 -4.81 -2.14 -5.24
C SER A 329 -6.11 -1.67 -5.90
N VAL A 330 -6.06 -1.21 -7.15
CA VAL A 330 -7.25 -0.84 -7.93
C VAL A 330 -8.15 -2.05 -8.15
N MET A 331 -7.57 -3.18 -8.55
CA MET A 331 -8.32 -4.43 -8.71
C MET A 331 -8.98 -4.88 -7.41
N HIS A 332 -8.27 -4.80 -6.28
CA HIS A 332 -8.80 -5.15 -4.96
C HIS A 332 -9.93 -4.22 -4.52
N TYR A 333 -9.78 -2.90 -4.73
CA TYR A 333 -10.83 -1.92 -4.46
C TYR A 333 -12.10 -2.19 -5.28
N LEU A 334 -11.97 -2.42 -6.58
CA LEU A 334 -13.12 -2.68 -7.46
C LEU A 334 -13.85 -3.99 -7.09
N LYS A 335 -13.11 -5.04 -6.74
CA LYS A 335 -13.69 -6.28 -6.21
C LYS A 335 -14.43 -6.03 -4.90
N ALA A 336 -13.90 -5.16 -4.03
CA ALA A 336 -14.55 -4.80 -2.77
C ALA A 336 -15.84 -4.00 -2.99
N VAL A 337 -15.86 -3.04 -3.91
CA VAL A 337 -17.08 -2.31 -4.33
C VAL A 337 -18.13 -3.29 -4.85
N GLN A 338 -17.73 -4.20 -5.74
CA GLN A 338 -18.64 -5.22 -6.29
C GLN A 338 -19.22 -6.13 -5.21
N ALA A 339 -18.39 -6.60 -4.27
CA ALA A 339 -18.83 -7.48 -3.20
C ALA A 339 -19.67 -6.77 -2.13
N ALA A 340 -19.38 -5.49 -1.87
CA ALA A 340 -20.16 -4.65 -0.96
C ALA A 340 -21.52 -4.22 -1.56
N GLY A 341 -21.68 -4.27 -2.88
CA GLY A 341 -22.87 -3.78 -3.58
C GLY A 341 -23.03 -2.25 -3.53
N THR A 342 -21.97 -1.51 -3.19
CA THR A 342 -21.97 -0.06 -2.98
C THR A 342 -20.55 0.50 -3.06
N ASP A 343 -20.43 1.80 -3.33
CA ASP A 343 -19.19 2.58 -3.22
C ASP A 343 -19.05 3.30 -1.87
N ALA A 344 -19.98 3.11 -0.94
CA ALA A 344 -19.94 3.73 0.39
C ALA A 344 -18.64 3.34 1.15
N PRO A 345 -17.82 4.31 1.61
CA PRO A 345 -16.48 4.06 2.12
C PRO A 345 -16.41 3.04 3.26
N ASP A 346 -17.33 3.09 4.22
CA ASP A 346 -17.35 2.14 5.36
C ASP A 346 -17.57 0.68 4.92
N ALA A 347 -18.51 0.47 3.98
CA ALA A 347 -18.82 -0.85 3.45
C ALA A 347 -17.66 -1.39 2.61
N VAL A 348 -17.08 -0.55 1.75
CA VAL A 348 -15.96 -0.93 0.89
C VAL A 348 -14.70 -1.23 1.73
N MET A 349 -14.34 -0.39 2.72
CA MET A 349 -13.20 -0.65 3.60
C MET A 349 -13.38 -1.92 4.42
N LYS A 350 -14.59 -2.18 4.91
CA LYS A 350 -14.91 -3.44 5.59
C LYS A 350 -14.64 -4.63 4.67
N GLN A 351 -15.10 -4.56 3.41
CA GLN A 351 -14.92 -5.63 2.43
C GLN A 351 -13.44 -5.78 2.02
N MET A 352 -12.70 -4.68 1.81
CA MET A 352 -11.27 -4.71 1.52
C MET A 352 -10.48 -5.43 2.62
N LYS A 353 -10.77 -5.14 3.89
CA LYS A 353 -10.09 -5.77 5.04
C LYS A 353 -10.50 -7.25 5.23
N ALA A 354 -11.71 -7.62 4.84
CA ALA A 354 -12.20 -8.99 4.98
C ALA A 354 -11.74 -9.93 3.86
N THR A 355 -11.31 -9.40 2.72
CA THR A 355 -10.98 -10.19 1.53
C THR A 355 -9.47 -10.35 1.38
N PRO A 356 -8.94 -11.59 1.36
CA PRO A 356 -7.53 -11.83 1.03
C PRO A 356 -7.19 -11.38 -0.39
N ILE A 357 -5.98 -10.86 -0.56
CA ILE A 357 -5.45 -10.47 -1.86
C ILE A 357 -4.64 -11.64 -2.43
N ASN A 358 -5.10 -12.14 -3.58
CA ASN A 358 -4.43 -13.21 -4.33
C ASN A 358 -4.41 -12.83 -5.80
N ASP A 359 -3.25 -12.40 -6.27
CA ASP A 359 -2.98 -12.03 -7.66
C ASP A 359 -1.47 -12.20 -7.96
N PHE A 360 -1.00 -11.66 -9.08
CA PHE A 360 0.42 -11.73 -9.43
C PHE A 360 1.33 -10.92 -8.49
N PHE A 361 0.78 -9.93 -7.75
CA PHE A 361 1.52 -9.09 -6.83
C PHE A 361 1.68 -9.73 -5.45
N ALA A 362 0.63 -10.38 -4.94
CA ALA A 362 0.65 -10.97 -3.61
C ALA A 362 -0.11 -12.29 -3.54
N THR A 363 0.39 -13.21 -2.72
CA THR A 363 -0.30 -14.45 -2.31
C THR A 363 -0.69 -14.34 -0.85
N ASN A 364 -1.98 -14.53 -0.54
CA ASN A 364 -2.55 -14.41 0.80
C ASN A 364 -2.25 -13.04 1.47
N GLY A 365 -2.17 -11.99 0.66
CA GLY A 365 -2.06 -10.63 1.16
C GLY A 365 -3.29 -10.25 1.99
N ARG A 366 -3.10 -9.47 3.07
CA ARG A 366 -4.19 -9.03 3.95
C ARG A 366 -3.99 -7.61 4.43
N ILE A 367 -5.09 -6.87 4.59
CA ILE A 367 -5.06 -5.52 5.15
C ILE A 367 -5.35 -5.63 6.65
N ARG A 368 -4.39 -5.17 7.49
CA ARG A 368 -4.49 -5.16 8.95
C ARG A 368 -5.39 -4.01 9.44
N GLU A 369 -5.68 -4.00 10.74
CA GLU A 369 -6.48 -2.95 11.39
C GLU A 369 -5.84 -1.55 11.28
N ASP A 370 -4.50 -1.46 11.28
CA ASP A 370 -3.74 -0.23 11.07
C ASP A 370 -3.71 0.26 9.61
N GLY A 371 -4.32 -0.48 8.69
CA GLY A 371 -4.33 -0.17 7.26
C GLY A 371 -3.11 -0.68 6.48
N ARG A 372 -2.15 -1.39 7.09
CA ARG A 372 -1.04 -2.00 6.38
C ARG A 372 -1.50 -3.23 5.61
N MET A 373 -1.28 -3.26 4.30
CA MET A 373 -1.40 -4.48 3.50
C MET A 373 -0.13 -5.30 3.69
N VAL A 374 -0.26 -6.48 4.28
CA VAL A 374 0.83 -7.41 4.61
C VAL A 374 0.96 -8.45 3.52
N HIS A 375 2.15 -8.58 2.98
CA HIS A 375 2.55 -9.54 1.95
C HIS A 375 4.06 -9.78 2.03
N ASP A 376 4.58 -10.74 1.29
CA ASP A 376 6.01 -11.02 1.28
C ASP A 376 6.81 -9.87 0.64
N MET A 377 8.01 -9.63 1.18
CA MET A 377 9.00 -8.73 0.62
C MET A 377 10.24 -9.53 0.19
N TYR A 378 10.93 -9.03 -0.81
CA TYR A 378 12.03 -9.74 -1.44
C TYR A 378 13.31 -8.94 -1.34
N LEU A 379 14.38 -9.57 -0.87
CA LEU A 379 15.75 -9.04 -0.96
C LEU A 379 16.36 -9.51 -2.26
N PHE A 380 16.76 -8.58 -3.09
CA PHE A 380 17.47 -8.83 -4.33
C PHE A 380 18.91 -8.32 -4.27
N GLU A 381 19.74 -8.89 -5.11
CA GLU A 381 21.04 -8.36 -5.47
C GLU A 381 21.06 -8.04 -6.96
N VAL A 382 21.62 -6.89 -7.33
CA VAL A 382 21.81 -6.51 -8.74
C VAL A 382 22.87 -7.39 -9.36
N LYS A 383 22.52 -8.00 -10.49
CA LYS A 383 23.39 -8.88 -11.26
C LYS A 383 24.66 -8.18 -11.75
N GLN A 384 25.75 -8.95 -11.91
CA GLN A 384 26.87 -8.51 -12.71
C GLN A 384 26.45 -8.38 -14.19
N PRO A 385 27.07 -7.52 -15.00
CA PRO A 385 26.79 -7.43 -16.44
C PRO A 385 26.83 -8.79 -17.15
N SER A 386 27.76 -9.66 -16.77
CA SER A 386 27.91 -11.02 -17.32
C SER A 386 26.79 -12.01 -16.93
N GLU A 387 26.04 -11.71 -15.88
CA GLU A 387 24.92 -12.54 -15.40
C GLU A 387 23.59 -12.15 -16.07
N SER A 388 23.48 -10.93 -16.60
CA SER A 388 22.28 -10.43 -17.28
C SER A 388 22.17 -11.00 -18.69
N LYS A 389 21.06 -11.70 -19.00
CA LYS A 389 20.87 -12.43 -20.26
C LYS A 389 20.02 -11.68 -21.29
N ARG A 390 19.32 -10.61 -20.85
CA ARG A 390 18.38 -9.84 -21.68
C ARG A 390 18.12 -8.47 -21.03
N PRO A 391 17.59 -7.51 -21.78
CA PRO A 391 17.20 -6.21 -21.19
C PRO A 391 16.27 -6.39 -19.98
N TRP A 392 16.47 -5.60 -18.91
CA TRP A 392 15.72 -5.64 -17.65
C TRP A 392 15.94 -6.90 -16.78
N ASP A 393 16.81 -7.81 -17.15
CA ASP A 393 17.21 -8.96 -16.34
C ASP A 393 18.30 -8.56 -15.35
N TYR A 394 17.91 -7.77 -14.32
CA TYR A 394 18.85 -7.08 -13.44
C TYR A 394 18.99 -7.70 -12.06
N TYR A 395 18.05 -8.53 -11.63
CA TYR A 395 18.00 -9.00 -10.24
C TYR A 395 18.20 -10.51 -10.12
N LYS A 396 18.88 -10.89 -9.04
CA LYS A 396 18.84 -12.24 -8.49
C LYS A 396 18.22 -12.20 -7.10
N LEU A 397 17.29 -13.12 -6.83
CA LEU A 397 16.63 -13.24 -5.54
C LEU A 397 17.63 -13.79 -4.50
N VAL A 398 17.79 -13.07 -3.39
CA VAL A 398 18.66 -13.45 -2.26
C VAL A 398 17.85 -14.07 -1.14
N ALA A 399 16.71 -13.46 -0.80
CA ALA A 399 15.83 -13.96 0.27
C ALA A 399 14.40 -13.48 0.05
N THR A 400 13.45 -14.26 0.56
CA THR A 400 12.06 -13.87 0.75
C THR A 400 11.80 -13.67 2.23
N LEU A 401 11.29 -12.51 2.61
CA LEU A 401 10.83 -12.21 3.95
C LEU A 401 9.32 -12.35 4.00
N PRO A 402 8.77 -13.32 4.76
CA PRO A 402 7.33 -13.41 4.97
C PRO A 402 6.77 -12.09 5.52
N GLY A 403 5.58 -11.72 5.09
CA GLY A 403 4.99 -10.43 5.41
C GLY A 403 4.96 -10.10 6.90
N ASP A 404 4.70 -11.09 7.76
CA ASP A 404 4.71 -10.91 9.22
C ASP A 404 6.10 -10.58 9.81
N GLN A 405 7.17 -10.87 9.06
CA GLN A 405 8.53 -10.52 9.43
C GLN A 405 9.01 -9.25 8.73
N ALA A 406 8.47 -8.94 7.56
CA ALA A 406 8.88 -7.80 6.76
C ALA A 406 8.36 -6.47 7.33
N PHE A 407 7.09 -6.44 7.73
CA PHE A 407 6.43 -5.22 8.22
C PHE A 407 6.50 -5.10 9.74
N MET A 408 6.38 -3.86 10.24
CA MET A 408 6.40 -3.57 11.68
C MET A 408 5.34 -4.41 12.41
N PRO A 409 5.71 -5.14 13.49
CA PRO A 409 4.73 -5.89 14.26
C PRO A 409 3.74 -4.95 14.96
N LEU A 410 2.46 -5.36 15.05
CA LEU A 410 1.40 -4.54 15.70
C LEU A 410 1.70 -4.15 17.14
N SER A 411 2.49 -4.97 17.86
CA SER A 411 2.95 -4.64 19.23
C SER A 411 3.80 -3.37 19.32
N LYS A 412 4.45 -2.97 18.21
CA LYS A 412 5.22 -1.71 18.11
C LYS A 412 4.40 -0.56 17.52
N SER A 413 3.22 -0.84 16.97
CA SER A 413 2.39 0.18 16.31
C SER A 413 1.97 1.28 17.28
N THR A 414 2.02 2.51 16.78
CA THR A 414 1.48 3.71 17.47
C THR A 414 0.10 4.11 16.94
N CYS A 415 -0.48 3.30 16.04
CA CYS A 415 -1.80 3.54 15.49
C CYS A 415 -2.89 3.42 16.56
N PRO A 416 -3.74 4.45 16.75
CA PRO A 416 -4.82 4.41 17.74
C PRO A 416 -5.94 3.42 17.41
N LEU A 417 -5.97 2.88 16.18
CA LEU A 417 -6.93 1.86 15.77
C LEU A 417 -6.53 0.45 16.22
N VAL A 418 -5.26 0.26 16.59
CA VAL A 418 -4.73 -1.03 17.07
C VAL A 418 -5.08 -1.18 18.55
N LYS A 419 -5.86 -2.21 18.86
CA LYS A 419 -6.15 -2.57 20.27
C LYS A 419 -4.90 -3.22 20.87
N LYS A 420 -4.36 -2.60 21.91
CA LYS A 420 -3.25 -3.14 22.72
C LYS A 420 -3.76 -4.05 23.80
#